data_1141cc54de764859593806e31ac5d0f1
#
_entry.id   1141cc54de764859593806e31ac5d0f1
#
_cell.length_a   1.000
_cell.length_b   1.000
_cell.length_c   1.000
_cell.angle_alpha   90.00
_cell.angle_beta   90.00
_cell.angle_gamma   90.00
#
_symmetry.space_group_name_H-M   'P 1'
#
loop_
_entity.id
_entity.type
_entity.pdbx_description
1 polymer ?
#
loop_
_entity_poly.entity_id
_entity_poly.type
_entity_poly.pdbx_seq_one_letter_code
_entity_poly.pdbx_strand_id
1 'polypeptide(L)'
;MNTNPGPSVPAIPIHSFGPQPGRYRHYKGKEYLVLGVARHSETKENLVVYRLLYGDHGLWVRPHAMFLETVIIDGQTMPRFAYIGPC
;
A
#
# COMPACT_ATOMS: atom_id res chain seq x y z
N MET A 1 -7.01 31.29 -1.58
CA MET A 1 -6.70 30.89 -1.20
C MET A 1 -6.45 30.09 -0.82
N ASN A 2 -6.21 29.85 -0.64
CA ASN A 2 -5.78 29.09 -0.28
C ASN A 2 -5.91 28.51 0.38
N THR A 3 -5.91 28.20 0.59
CA THR A 3 -5.89 27.68 1.16
C THR A 3 -5.61 26.95 1.65
N ASN A 4 -5.28 26.66 1.92
CA ASN A 4 -4.84 25.87 2.38
C ASN A 4 -5.18 25.26 3.14
N PRO A 5 -5.16 24.74 3.37
CA PRO A 5 -5.39 24.16 4.21
C PRO A 5 -4.96 23.73 5.00
N GLY A 6 -4.84 23.76 5.18
CA GLY A 6 -4.38 23.38 5.79
C GLY A 6 -3.94 22.73 6.26
N PRO A 7 -4.07 22.59 6.46
CA PRO A 7 -3.52 22.15 7.28
C PRO A 7 -2.55 21.76 7.44
N SER A 8 -2.56 21.96 7.71
CA SER A 8 -1.57 21.44 8.43
C SER A 8 -1.13 20.11 8.07
N VAL A 9 -1.72 19.62 7.12
CA VAL A 9 -1.25 18.35 6.62
C VAL A 9 0.04 18.61 5.89
N PRO A 10 1.11 17.95 6.25
CA PRO A 10 2.35 18.12 5.55
C PRO A 10 2.13 17.82 4.09
N ALA A 11 2.78 18.56 3.27
CA ALA A 11 2.70 18.32 1.85
C ALA A 11 3.62 17.17 1.49
N ILE A 12 3.43 16.03 2.12
CA ILE A 12 4.21 14.85 1.84
C ILE A 12 3.54 14.11 0.70
N PRO A 13 4.22 13.92 -0.43
CA PRO A 13 3.63 13.16 -1.51
C PRO A 13 3.23 11.79 -1.03
N ILE A 14 2.13 11.28 -1.56
CA ILE A 14 1.60 10.02 -1.09
C ILE A 14 2.60 8.88 -1.22
N HIS A 15 3.45 8.91 -2.23
CA HIS A 15 4.45 7.87 -2.41
C HIS A 15 5.54 7.91 -1.34
N SER A 16 5.64 9.00 -0.59
CA SER A 16 6.63 9.09 0.50
C SER A 16 6.21 8.28 1.72
N PHE A 17 4.94 7.90 1.79
CA PHE A 17 4.51 7.05 2.88
C PHE A 17 4.81 5.59 2.64
N GLY A 18 5.15 5.24 1.39
CA GLY A 18 5.23 3.84 1.07
C GLY A 18 3.96 3.10 1.44
N PRO A 19 3.75 1.93 0.89
CA PRO A 19 4.63 1.35 -0.11
C PRO A 19 4.53 2.15 -1.40
N GLN A 20 5.64 2.19 -2.13
CA GLN A 20 5.64 2.92 -3.40
C GLN A 20 4.73 2.20 -4.40
N PRO A 21 4.14 2.92 -5.35
CA PRO A 21 3.34 2.28 -6.39
C PRO A 21 4.19 1.31 -7.21
N GLY A 22 3.57 0.24 -7.65
CA GLY A 22 4.27 -0.76 -8.45
C GLY A 22 3.78 -2.15 -8.13
N ARG A 23 4.49 -3.14 -8.63
CA ARG A 23 4.13 -4.53 -8.46
C ARG A 23 4.75 -5.09 -7.19
N TYR A 24 3.94 -5.86 -6.48
CA TYR A 24 4.35 -6.52 -5.24
C TYR A 24 3.95 -7.99 -5.33
N ARG A 25 4.75 -8.84 -4.68
CA ARG A 25 4.43 -10.25 -4.57
C ARG A 25 4.18 -10.58 -3.11
N HIS A 26 3.02 -11.19 -2.85
CA HIS A 26 2.71 -11.73 -1.54
C HIS A 26 3.62 -12.93 -1.29
N TYR A 27 4.00 -13.16 -0.04
CA TYR A 27 4.94 -14.24 0.27
C TYR A 27 4.40 -15.62 -0.17
N LYS A 28 3.10 -15.73 -0.39
CA LYS A 28 2.51 -16.98 -0.90
C LYS A 28 2.48 -17.03 -2.43
N GLY A 29 2.99 -16.01 -3.11
CA GLY A 29 3.22 -16.06 -4.54
C GLY A 29 2.33 -15.20 -5.43
N LYS A 30 1.17 -14.78 -4.97
CA LYS A 30 0.28 -13.98 -5.80
C LYS A 30 0.79 -12.55 -5.90
N GLU A 31 0.50 -11.90 -7.02
CA GLU A 31 1.01 -10.57 -7.31
C GLU A 31 -0.10 -9.54 -7.33
N TYR A 32 0.30 -8.31 -7.01
CA TYR A 32 -0.62 -7.18 -6.86
C TYR A 32 0.04 -5.94 -7.42
N LEU A 33 -0.79 -5.03 -7.93
CA LEU A 33 -0.33 -3.72 -8.38
C LEU A 33 -0.78 -2.70 -7.35
N VAL A 34 0.16 -2.12 -6.61
CA VAL A 34 -0.15 -1.06 -5.66
C VAL A 34 -0.30 0.24 -6.42
N LEU A 35 -1.43 0.91 -6.24
CA LEU A 35 -1.73 2.15 -6.91
C LEU A 35 -1.36 3.36 -6.05
N GLY A 36 -1.42 3.22 -4.74
CA GLY A 36 -1.10 4.30 -3.84
C GLY A 36 -1.71 4.07 -2.48
N VAL A 37 -1.68 5.11 -1.67
CA VAL A 37 -2.25 5.09 -0.33
C VAL A 37 -3.39 6.09 -0.30
N ALA A 38 -4.54 5.66 0.20
CA ALA A 38 -5.70 6.52 0.35
C ALA A 38 -6.02 6.63 1.82
N ARG A 39 -6.90 7.55 2.17
CA ARG A 39 -7.34 7.73 3.55
C ARG A 39 -8.80 7.34 3.66
N HIS A 40 -9.11 6.56 4.66
CA HIS A 40 -10.51 6.21 4.95
C HIS A 40 -11.25 7.49 5.32
N SER A 41 -12.38 7.75 4.68
CA SER A 41 -13.08 9.03 4.86
C SER A 41 -13.61 9.22 6.27
N GLU A 42 -13.91 8.15 6.97
CA GLU A 42 -14.51 8.23 8.30
C GLU A 42 -13.47 8.07 9.39
N THR A 43 -12.64 7.05 9.30
CA THR A 43 -11.68 6.76 10.37
C THR A 43 -10.38 7.51 10.21
N LYS A 44 -10.11 8.05 9.03
CA LYS A 44 -8.85 8.71 8.68
C LYS A 44 -7.68 7.74 8.65
N GLU A 45 -7.95 6.46 8.63
CA GLU A 45 -6.94 5.43 8.54
C GLU A 45 -6.31 5.44 7.15
N ASN A 46 -5.00 5.23 7.08
CA ASN A 46 -4.32 5.08 5.80
C ASN A 46 -4.54 3.68 5.25
N LEU A 47 -4.92 3.62 3.98
CA LEU A 47 -5.24 2.37 3.30
C LEU A 47 -4.40 2.25 2.04
N VAL A 48 -3.82 1.08 1.83
CA VAL A 48 -3.12 0.79 0.59
C VAL A 48 -4.15 0.34 -0.44
N VAL A 49 -4.16 1.01 -1.59
CA VAL A 49 -5.07 0.69 -2.68
C VAL A 49 -4.31 -0.14 -3.69
N TYR A 50 -4.81 -1.31 -4.01
CA TYR A 50 -4.11 -2.19 -4.92
C TYR A 50 -5.08 -2.98 -5.78
N ARG A 51 -4.57 -3.44 -6.91
CA ARG A 51 -5.32 -4.26 -7.85
C ARG A 51 -4.75 -5.67 -7.86
N LEU A 52 -5.62 -6.66 -7.88
CA LEU A 52 -5.17 -8.04 -8.04
C LEU A 52 -4.63 -8.21 -9.45
N LEU A 53 -3.48 -8.87 -9.57
CA LEU A 53 -2.94 -9.22 -10.87
C LEU A 53 -3.27 -10.68 -11.20
N TYR A 54 -4.40 -11.13 -10.70
CA TYR A 54 -4.92 -12.46 -10.96
C TYR A 54 -6.44 -12.40 -10.78
N GLY A 55 -7.11 -13.50 -11.09
CA GLY A 55 -8.55 -13.59 -10.92
C GLY A 55 -9.28 -12.52 -11.70
N ASP A 56 -10.16 -11.78 -11.04
CA ASP A 56 -10.98 -10.76 -11.70
C ASP A 56 -10.30 -9.40 -11.77
N HIS A 57 -9.05 -9.30 -11.30
CA HIS A 57 -8.28 -8.05 -11.31
C HIS A 57 -8.97 -6.92 -10.57
N GLY A 58 -9.71 -7.26 -9.51
CA GLY A 58 -10.46 -6.27 -8.75
C GLY A 58 -9.59 -5.33 -7.95
N LEU A 59 -10.17 -4.22 -7.55
CA LEU A 59 -9.52 -3.25 -6.69
C LEU A 59 -9.87 -3.53 -5.25
N TRP A 60 -8.87 -3.46 -4.39
CA TRP A 60 -9.02 -3.74 -2.96
C TRP A 60 -8.26 -2.70 -2.16
N VAL A 61 -8.58 -2.62 -0.89
CA VAL A 61 -7.80 -1.80 0.05
C VAL A 61 -7.44 -2.68 1.24
N ARG A 62 -6.32 -2.31 1.87
CA ARG A 62 -5.84 -3.01 3.06
C ARG A 62 -5.23 -1.95 3.98
N PRO A 63 -5.46 -2.05 5.29
CA PRO A 63 -4.83 -1.09 6.19
C PRO A 63 -3.34 -1.01 5.97
N HIS A 64 -2.82 0.20 5.97
CA HIS A 64 -1.42 0.47 5.69
C HIS A 64 -0.49 -0.37 6.56
N ALA A 65 -0.76 -0.42 7.87
CA ALA A 65 0.08 -1.17 8.78
C ALA A 65 0.08 -2.66 8.46
N MET A 66 -1.06 -3.19 8.05
CA MET A 66 -1.15 -4.61 7.71
C MET A 66 -0.40 -4.93 6.43
N PHE A 67 -0.41 -3.98 5.47
CA PHE A 67 0.32 -4.20 4.22
C PHE A 67 1.83 -4.26 4.47
N LEU A 68 2.31 -3.51 5.45
CA LEU A 68 3.73 -3.44 5.75
C LEU A 68 4.21 -4.50 6.73
N GLU A 69 3.33 -5.38 7.17
CA GLU A 69 3.71 -6.43 8.12
C GLU A 69 4.75 -7.35 7.52
N THR A 70 5.56 -7.92 8.41
CA THR A 70 6.48 -8.97 8.02
C THR A 70 5.95 -10.31 8.47
N VAL A 71 6.47 -11.37 7.86
CA VAL A 71 6.15 -12.74 8.24
C VAL A 71 7.46 -13.47 8.49
N ILE A 72 7.40 -14.56 9.24
CA ILE A 72 8.57 -15.38 9.51
C ILE A 72 8.35 -16.72 8.85
N ILE A 73 9.23 -17.02 7.90
CA ILE A 73 9.18 -18.28 7.13
C ILE A 73 10.52 -18.97 7.30
N ASP A 74 10.50 -20.19 7.82
CA ASP A 74 11.70 -20.99 8.02
C ASP A 74 12.76 -20.20 8.79
N GLY A 75 12.32 -19.45 9.82
CA GLY A 75 13.22 -18.71 10.67
C GLY A 75 13.67 -17.38 10.09
N GLN A 76 13.24 -17.02 8.89
CA GLN A 76 13.64 -15.77 8.26
C GLN A 76 12.47 -14.79 8.23
N THR A 77 12.77 -13.55 8.59
CA THR A 77 11.81 -12.47 8.52
C THR A 77 11.79 -11.92 7.10
N MET A 78 10.61 -11.82 6.52
CA MET A 78 10.46 -11.29 5.18
C MET A 78 9.19 -10.46 5.09
N PRO A 79 9.11 -9.51 4.18
CA PRO A 79 7.89 -8.72 4.03
C PRO A 79 6.74 -9.61 3.56
N ARG A 80 5.55 -9.32 4.07
CA ARG A 80 4.35 -9.98 3.60
C ARG A 80 4.13 -9.72 2.11
N PHE A 81 4.43 -8.48 1.68
CA PHE A 81 4.38 -8.08 0.27
C PHE A 81 5.72 -7.49 -0.10
N ALA A 82 6.39 -8.07 -1.07
CA ALA A 82 7.70 -7.62 -1.50
C ALA A 82 7.60 -6.86 -2.82
N TYR A 83 8.20 -5.69 -2.89
CA TYR A 83 8.24 -4.91 -4.12
C TYR A 83 9.06 -5.66 -5.16
N ILE A 84 8.53 -5.82 -6.36
CA ILE A 84 9.23 -6.54 -7.41
C ILE A 84 9.43 -5.72 -8.68
N GLY A 85 8.97 -4.47 -8.70
CA GLY A 85 9.25 -3.61 -9.83
C GLY A 85 8.13 -2.63 -10.11
N PRO A 86 8.36 -1.69 -11.01
CA PRO A 86 7.32 -0.76 -11.42
C PRO A 86 6.23 -1.47 -12.20
N CYS A 87 5.06 -0.84 -12.31
CA CYS A 87 3.94 -1.42 -13.03
C CYS A 87 4.16 -1.46 -14.54
#